data_12e83648e55801df117b8edfedce46e4
#
_entry.id   12e83648e55801df117b8edfedce46e4
#
_cell.length_a   1.000
_cell.length_b   1.000
_cell.length_c   1.000
_cell.angle_alpha   90.00
_cell.angle_beta   90.00
_cell.angle_gamma   90.00
#
_symmetry.space_group_name_H-M   'P 1'
#
loop_
_entity.id
_entity.type
_entity.pdbx_description
1 polymer ?
#
loop_
_entity_poly.entity_id
_entity_poly.type
_entity_poly.pdbx_seq_one_letter_code
_entity_poly.pdbx_strand_id
1 'polypeptide(L)'
;PVFGTPGVIWSALTLAILTLPVVIVSTEEGLSRIPSSVRHGSLALGATKAETLWRIIVPMASPAIMTGLILAVARAAGEVAPLMLVGVVKMAPTLPLDGNFPYIHLDRKFMHLGFHIYDVGFQSPNVEAARPLVFATALLLVAIIALLNLSAVALRNNLREKYKSLEM
;
A
#
# COMPACT_ATOMS: atom_id res chain seq x y z
N PRO A 1 13.20 -25.59 -5.64
CA PRO A 1 13.42 -24.91 -4.37
C PRO A 1 12.62 -23.63 -4.36
N VAL A 2 11.78 -23.45 -3.36
CA VAL A 2 10.91 -22.28 -3.21
C VAL A 2 11.76 -21.01 -2.96
N PHE A 3 12.95 -21.16 -2.41
CA PHE A 3 13.91 -20.08 -2.18
C PHE A 3 14.81 -19.89 -3.41
N GLY A 4 14.90 -18.64 -3.88
CA GLY A 4 15.77 -18.26 -5.00
C GLY A 4 15.07 -18.13 -6.36
N THR A 5 13.76 -18.43 -6.46
CA THR A 5 12.96 -18.15 -7.65
C THR A 5 12.20 -16.82 -7.48
N PRO A 6 12.36 -15.85 -8.40
CA PRO A 6 11.61 -14.61 -8.33
C PRO A 6 10.10 -14.86 -8.50
N GLY A 7 9.29 -14.23 -7.63
CA GLY A 7 7.83 -14.42 -7.61
C GLY A 7 7.09 -13.31 -6.85
N VAL A 8 5.77 -13.35 -6.92
CA VAL A 8 4.87 -12.36 -6.27
C VAL A 8 5.12 -12.26 -4.77
N ILE A 9 5.37 -13.39 -4.07
CA ILE A 9 5.57 -13.40 -2.62
C ILE A 9 6.79 -12.55 -2.20
N TRP A 10 7.90 -12.66 -2.90
CA TRP A 10 9.12 -11.90 -2.61
C TRP A 10 8.95 -10.42 -2.91
N SER A 11 8.25 -10.12 -4.00
CA SER A 11 7.91 -8.75 -4.36
C SER A 11 6.98 -8.09 -3.34
N ALA A 12 5.96 -8.81 -2.88
CA ALA A 12 5.05 -8.35 -1.83
C ALA A 12 5.78 -8.09 -0.51
N LEU A 13 6.67 -8.99 -0.10
CA LEU A 13 7.50 -8.85 1.10
C LEU A 13 8.44 -7.63 1.00
N THR A 14 9.08 -7.45 -0.14
CA THR A 14 9.97 -6.31 -0.40
C THR A 14 9.20 -5.00 -0.32
N LEU A 15 8.04 -4.89 -0.97
CA LEU A 15 7.19 -3.71 -0.89
C LEU A 15 6.68 -3.46 0.53
N ALA A 16 6.28 -4.50 1.25
CA ALA A 16 5.83 -4.37 2.62
C ALA A 16 6.92 -3.78 3.53
N ILE A 17 8.16 -4.28 3.42
CA ILE A 17 9.30 -3.76 4.19
C ILE A 17 9.62 -2.31 3.81
N LEU A 18 9.58 -1.96 2.52
CA LEU A 18 9.85 -0.61 2.04
C LEU A 18 8.80 0.42 2.49
N THR A 19 7.55 0.01 2.60
CA THR A 19 6.45 0.90 2.99
C THR A 19 6.18 0.92 4.50
N LEU A 20 6.70 -0.06 5.23
CA LEU A 20 6.54 -0.19 6.67
C LEU A 20 6.89 1.09 7.46
N PRO A 21 8.01 1.79 7.20
CA PRO A 21 8.37 3.01 7.93
C PRO A 21 7.30 4.10 7.82
N VAL A 22 6.66 4.24 6.66
CA VAL A 22 5.61 5.24 6.44
C VAL A 22 4.38 4.95 7.32
N VAL A 23 4.00 3.68 7.42
CA VAL A 23 2.87 3.25 8.26
C VAL A 23 3.19 3.41 9.74
N ILE A 24 4.41 3.06 10.15
CA ILE A 24 4.86 3.21 11.55
C ILE A 24 4.80 4.67 11.98
N VAL A 25 5.42 5.58 11.23
CA VAL A 25 5.46 7.01 11.55
C VAL A 25 4.05 7.60 11.61
N SER A 26 3.21 7.32 10.61
CA SER A 26 1.82 7.81 10.62
C SER A 26 1.02 7.28 11.81
N THR A 27 1.24 6.04 12.19
CA THR A 27 0.57 5.42 13.35
C THR A 27 1.05 6.06 14.65
N GLU A 28 2.35 6.25 14.81
CA GLU A 28 2.96 6.88 15.98
C GLU A 28 2.45 8.33 16.16
N GLU A 29 2.43 9.11 15.08
CA GLU A 29 1.88 10.46 15.09
C GLU A 29 0.39 10.46 15.45
N GLY A 30 -0.39 9.53 14.93
CA GLY A 30 -1.81 9.39 15.24
C GLY A 30 -2.06 9.07 16.71
N LEU A 31 -1.27 8.16 17.27
CA LEU A 31 -1.34 7.78 18.68
C LEU A 31 -0.87 8.90 19.62
N SER A 32 0.13 9.67 19.22
CA SER A 32 0.67 10.76 20.05
C SER A 32 -0.28 11.97 20.14
N ARG A 33 -1.12 12.18 19.15
CA ARG A 33 -2.12 13.27 19.13
C ARG A 33 -3.29 13.05 20.07
N ILE A 34 -3.49 11.84 20.59
CA ILE A 34 -4.59 11.55 21.50
C ILE A 34 -4.27 12.14 22.89
N PRO A 35 -5.15 12.99 23.44
CA PRO A 35 -4.93 13.62 24.75
C PRO A 35 -4.71 12.60 25.85
N SER A 36 -3.78 12.89 26.75
CA SER A 36 -3.49 12.04 27.91
C SER A 36 -4.69 11.89 28.85
N SER A 37 -5.56 12.89 28.89
CA SER A 37 -6.82 12.84 29.67
C SER A 37 -7.72 11.65 29.30
N VAL A 38 -7.79 11.30 28.00
CA VAL A 38 -8.56 10.13 27.55
C VAL A 38 -7.97 8.84 28.10
N ARG A 39 -6.65 8.71 28.08
CA ARG A 39 -5.93 7.55 28.63
C ARG A 39 -6.13 7.44 30.15
N HIS A 40 -5.94 8.55 30.85
CA HIS A 40 -6.10 8.59 32.32
C HIS A 40 -7.55 8.37 32.74
N GLY A 41 -8.53 8.94 32.02
CA GLY A 41 -9.94 8.74 32.27
C GLY A 41 -10.36 7.26 32.15
N SER A 42 -9.92 6.58 31.08
CA SER A 42 -10.19 5.16 30.90
C SER A 42 -9.60 4.29 32.02
N LEU A 43 -8.35 4.56 32.40
CA LEU A 43 -7.68 3.84 33.50
C LEU A 43 -8.34 4.12 34.86
N ALA A 44 -8.80 5.36 35.09
CA ALA A 44 -9.53 5.74 36.32
C ALA A 44 -10.88 5.03 36.47
N LEU A 45 -11.51 4.66 35.33
CA LEU A 45 -12.73 3.85 35.31
C LEU A 45 -12.46 2.34 35.50
N GLY A 46 -11.21 1.95 35.75
CA GLY A 46 -10.83 0.57 36.01
C GLY A 46 -10.49 -0.26 34.78
N ALA A 47 -10.41 0.35 33.59
CA ALA A 47 -9.98 -0.36 32.39
C ALA A 47 -8.49 -0.72 32.46
N THR A 48 -8.12 -1.88 31.93
CA THR A 48 -6.73 -2.29 31.79
C THR A 48 -6.04 -1.50 30.66
N LYS A 49 -4.70 -1.46 30.65
CA LYS A 49 -3.93 -0.83 29.59
C LYS A 49 -4.26 -1.40 28.21
N ALA A 50 -4.48 -2.70 28.13
CA ALA A 50 -4.84 -3.37 26.89
C ALA A 50 -6.23 -2.95 26.39
N GLU A 51 -7.22 -2.91 27.28
CA GLU A 51 -8.58 -2.45 26.94
C GLU A 51 -8.59 -0.99 26.52
N THR A 52 -7.88 -0.13 27.24
CA THR A 52 -7.72 1.29 26.86
C THR A 52 -7.10 1.42 25.48
N LEU A 53 -6.05 0.64 25.17
CA LEU A 53 -5.39 0.68 23.88
C LEU A 53 -6.33 0.24 22.75
N TRP A 54 -6.91 -0.95 22.86
CA TRP A 54 -7.68 -1.55 21.75
C TRP A 54 -9.09 -1.00 21.59
N ARG A 55 -9.76 -0.61 22.68
CA ARG A 55 -11.15 -0.15 22.63
C ARG A 55 -11.29 1.36 22.48
N ILE A 56 -10.26 2.14 22.85
CA ILE A 56 -10.34 3.60 22.83
C ILE A 56 -9.28 4.23 21.94
N ILE A 57 -8.00 3.95 22.20
CA ILE A 57 -6.89 4.66 21.56
C ILE A 57 -6.77 4.28 20.09
N VAL A 58 -6.76 3.00 19.74
CA VAL A 58 -6.64 2.53 18.35
C VAL A 58 -7.81 2.99 17.48
N PRO A 59 -9.09 2.90 17.91
CA PRO A 59 -10.19 3.47 17.15
C PRO A 59 -10.08 4.98 16.94
N MET A 60 -9.67 5.75 17.96
CA MET A 60 -9.45 7.20 17.82
C MET A 60 -8.29 7.54 16.90
N ALA A 61 -7.23 6.73 16.86
CA ALA A 61 -6.08 6.89 15.96
C ALA A 61 -6.38 6.39 14.53
N SER A 62 -7.48 5.69 14.30
CA SER A 62 -7.76 5.04 13.01
C SER A 62 -7.67 5.96 11.79
N PRO A 63 -8.07 7.24 11.81
CA PRO A 63 -7.92 8.13 10.66
C PRO A 63 -6.44 8.40 10.29
N ALA A 64 -5.54 8.43 11.27
CA ALA A 64 -4.11 8.60 11.04
C ALA A 64 -3.48 7.33 10.51
N ILE A 65 -3.84 6.18 11.07
CA ILE A 65 -3.41 4.86 10.59
C ILE A 65 -3.83 4.66 9.13
N MET A 66 -5.08 4.97 8.80
CA MET A 66 -5.58 4.90 7.43
C MET A 66 -4.82 5.84 6.49
N THR A 67 -4.44 7.03 6.94
CA THR A 67 -3.60 7.94 6.14
C THR A 67 -2.25 7.31 5.82
N GLY A 68 -1.60 6.67 6.80
CA GLY A 68 -0.35 5.94 6.60
C GLY A 68 -0.48 4.81 5.59
N LEU A 69 -1.55 4.02 5.69
CA LEU A 69 -1.83 2.94 4.73
C LEU A 69 -2.05 3.47 3.31
N ILE A 70 -2.78 4.56 3.15
CA ILE A 70 -3.01 5.20 1.84
C ILE A 70 -1.68 5.64 1.21
N LEU A 71 -0.83 6.32 1.99
CA LEU A 71 0.48 6.76 1.53
C LEU A 71 1.39 5.57 1.19
N ALA A 72 1.33 4.49 1.97
CA ALA A 72 2.07 3.27 1.71
C ALA A 72 1.66 2.60 0.39
N VAL A 73 0.35 2.48 0.13
CA VAL A 73 -0.18 1.92 -1.13
C VAL A 73 0.20 2.79 -2.33
N ALA A 74 0.05 4.11 -2.21
CA ALA A 74 0.43 5.04 -3.28
C ALA A 74 1.93 4.96 -3.62
N ARG A 75 2.78 4.84 -2.60
CA ARG A 75 4.22 4.63 -2.78
C ARG A 75 4.51 3.29 -3.44
N ALA A 76 3.93 2.20 -2.95
CA ALA A 76 4.12 0.86 -3.50
C ALA A 76 3.73 0.77 -4.98
N ALA A 77 2.68 1.47 -5.39
CA ALA A 77 2.23 1.49 -6.79
C ALA A 77 3.24 2.14 -7.76
N GLY A 78 4.10 3.04 -7.25
CA GLY A 78 5.14 3.71 -8.03
C GLY A 78 6.52 3.05 -7.98
N GLU A 79 6.73 2.05 -7.10
CA GLU A 79 8.05 1.42 -6.93
C GLU A 79 8.37 0.47 -8.09
N VAL A 80 9.54 0.65 -8.70
CA VAL A 80 9.98 -0.15 -9.85
C VAL A 80 11.29 -0.88 -9.55
N ALA A 81 12.31 -0.17 -9.06
CA ALA A 81 13.67 -0.68 -8.95
C ALA A 81 13.81 -1.97 -8.10
N PRO A 82 13.28 -2.04 -6.88
CA PRO A 82 13.39 -3.27 -6.09
C PRO A 82 12.60 -4.43 -6.70
N LEU A 83 11.50 -4.15 -7.39
CA LEU A 83 10.67 -5.18 -8.03
C LEU A 83 11.36 -5.85 -9.21
N MET A 84 12.25 -5.15 -9.92
CA MET A 84 13.04 -5.73 -11.01
C MET A 84 13.91 -6.90 -10.56
N LEU A 85 14.34 -6.89 -9.30
CA LEU A 85 15.22 -7.93 -8.75
C LEU A 85 14.46 -9.15 -8.23
N VAL A 86 13.20 -8.97 -7.82
CA VAL A 86 12.49 -9.99 -7.02
C VAL A 86 11.31 -10.66 -7.70
N GLY A 87 10.88 -10.22 -8.90
CA GLY A 87 9.76 -10.94 -9.52
C GLY A 87 9.09 -10.32 -10.72
N VAL A 88 9.38 -9.07 -11.06
CA VAL A 88 8.80 -8.43 -12.21
C VAL A 88 9.48 -8.91 -13.50
N VAL A 89 8.67 -9.17 -14.51
CA VAL A 89 9.13 -9.60 -15.84
C VAL A 89 8.47 -8.76 -16.93
N LYS A 90 9.12 -8.72 -18.08
CA LYS A 90 8.60 -8.03 -19.28
C LYS A 90 7.29 -8.64 -19.77
N MET A 91 7.24 -9.97 -19.81
CA MET A 91 6.04 -10.73 -20.18
C MET A 91 5.88 -11.90 -19.21
N ALA A 92 4.75 -11.97 -18.53
CA ALA A 92 4.39 -13.10 -17.70
C ALA A 92 3.58 -14.11 -18.52
N PRO A 93 3.98 -15.37 -18.58
CA PRO A 93 3.25 -16.39 -19.35
C PRO A 93 1.87 -16.71 -18.78
N THR A 94 1.72 -16.52 -17.47
CA THR A 94 0.47 -16.76 -16.74
C THR A 94 0.28 -15.69 -15.67
N LEU A 95 -0.99 -15.34 -15.42
CA LEU A 95 -1.32 -14.41 -14.34
C LEU A 95 -1.13 -15.08 -12.97
N PRO A 96 -0.78 -14.30 -11.92
CA PRO A 96 -0.74 -14.80 -10.55
C PRO A 96 -2.12 -15.21 -10.01
N LEU A 97 -3.19 -14.68 -10.59
CA LEU A 97 -4.59 -15.05 -10.31
C LEU A 97 -5.10 -15.93 -11.44
N ASP A 98 -5.58 -17.12 -11.10
CA ASP A 98 -6.10 -18.10 -12.04
C ASP A 98 -7.39 -18.74 -11.47
N GLY A 99 -8.24 -19.31 -12.35
CA GLY A 99 -9.44 -20.03 -11.95
C GLY A 99 -9.19 -21.42 -11.33
N ASN A 100 -7.95 -21.89 -11.31
CA ASN A 100 -7.56 -23.18 -10.75
C ASN A 100 -7.15 -23.05 -9.29
N PHE A 101 -7.51 -24.04 -8.46
CA PHE A 101 -7.02 -24.11 -7.07
C PHE A 101 -5.48 -24.14 -7.05
N PRO A 102 -4.77 -23.32 -6.23
CA PRO A 102 -5.25 -22.48 -5.11
C PRO A 102 -5.71 -21.04 -5.47
N TYR A 103 -6.08 -20.71 -6.68
CA TYR A 103 -6.55 -19.41 -7.19
C TYR A 103 -5.51 -18.29 -7.18
N ILE A 104 -4.61 -18.27 -6.20
CA ILE A 104 -3.52 -17.31 -6.05
C ILE A 104 -2.20 -18.09 -6.06
N HIS A 105 -1.40 -17.85 -7.08
CA HIS A 105 -0.09 -18.50 -7.26
C HIS A 105 1.02 -17.53 -6.89
N LEU A 106 1.52 -17.63 -5.67
CA LEU A 106 2.52 -16.73 -5.09
C LEU A 106 3.93 -16.91 -5.66
N ASP A 107 4.17 -18.03 -6.32
CA ASP A 107 5.43 -18.40 -6.97
C ASP A 107 5.56 -17.84 -8.39
N ARG A 108 4.46 -17.40 -8.98
CA ARG A 108 4.46 -16.88 -10.36
C ARG A 108 5.06 -15.48 -10.44
N LYS A 109 5.67 -15.20 -11.58
CA LYS A 109 6.13 -13.86 -11.97
C LYS A 109 4.95 -13.01 -12.41
N PHE A 110 5.10 -11.69 -12.33
CA PHE A 110 4.04 -10.76 -12.70
C PHE A 110 4.57 -9.58 -13.50
N MET A 111 3.67 -8.89 -14.18
CA MET A 111 3.96 -7.66 -14.91
C MET A 111 3.57 -6.47 -14.04
N HIS A 112 4.42 -5.44 -14.06
CA HIS A 112 4.18 -4.20 -13.34
C HIS A 112 4.22 -3.02 -14.31
N LEU A 113 3.23 -2.12 -14.22
CA LEU A 113 3.09 -1.02 -15.17
C LEU A 113 4.28 -0.07 -15.18
N GLY A 114 4.85 0.22 -13.99
CA GLY A 114 6.06 1.04 -13.88
C GLY A 114 7.28 0.40 -14.55
N PHE A 115 7.43 -0.92 -14.43
CA PHE A 115 8.49 -1.64 -15.14
C PHE A 115 8.27 -1.63 -16.66
N HIS A 116 7.03 -1.75 -17.11
CA HIS A 116 6.69 -1.64 -18.53
C HIS A 116 7.09 -0.28 -19.11
N ILE A 117 6.84 0.81 -18.39
CA ILE A 117 7.27 2.16 -18.78
C ILE A 117 8.79 2.22 -18.93
N TYR A 118 9.53 1.65 -17.98
CA TYR A 118 10.99 1.60 -18.02
C TYR A 118 11.49 0.76 -19.22
N ASP A 119 10.94 -0.43 -19.42
CA ASP A 119 11.36 -1.35 -20.49
C ASP A 119 11.11 -0.73 -21.87
N VAL A 120 9.91 -0.19 -22.10
CA VAL A 120 9.55 0.44 -23.37
C VAL A 120 10.32 1.74 -23.61
N GLY A 121 10.54 2.54 -22.55
CA GLY A 121 11.19 3.83 -22.66
C GLY A 121 12.72 3.79 -22.82
N PHE A 122 13.39 2.76 -22.27
CA PHE A 122 14.85 2.71 -22.24
C PHE A 122 15.44 1.46 -22.89
N GLN A 123 14.69 0.36 -22.99
CA GLN A 123 15.19 -0.90 -23.54
C GLN A 123 14.58 -1.27 -24.90
N SER A 124 13.70 -0.44 -25.44
CA SER A 124 13.12 -0.66 -26.76
C SER A 124 14.19 -0.44 -27.86
N PRO A 125 14.25 -1.29 -28.88
CA PRO A 125 15.13 -1.09 -30.03
C PRO A 125 14.88 0.21 -30.80
N ASN A 126 13.67 0.74 -30.75
CA ASN A 126 13.29 2.01 -31.35
C ASN A 126 12.56 2.88 -30.31
N VAL A 127 13.32 3.60 -29.51
CA VAL A 127 12.81 4.46 -28.42
C VAL A 127 11.91 5.58 -28.95
N GLU A 128 12.23 6.15 -30.14
CA GLU A 128 11.44 7.24 -30.71
C GLU A 128 10.04 6.80 -31.12
N ALA A 129 9.89 5.66 -31.75
CA ALA A 129 8.59 5.08 -32.09
C ALA A 129 7.81 4.63 -30.84
N ALA A 130 8.49 4.30 -29.76
CA ALA A 130 7.89 3.89 -28.51
C ALA A 130 7.42 5.05 -27.61
N ARG A 131 7.88 6.28 -27.83
CA ARG A 131 7.54 7.47 -27.00
C ARG A 131 6.03 7.66 -26.75
N PRO A 132 5.14 7.58 -27.77
CA PRO A 132 3.70 7.74 -27.53
C PRO A 132 3.15 6.69 -26.54
N LEU A 133 3.64 5.46 -26.63
CA LEU A 133 3.23 4.38 -25.73
C LEU A 133 3.73 4.63 -24.31
N VAL A 134 4.95 5.12 -24.15
CA VAL A 134 5.53 5.50 -22.84
C VAL A 134 4.67 6.57 -22.16
N PHE A 135 4.31 7.64 -22.90
CA PHE A 135 3.48 8.70 -22.34
C PHE A 135 2.07 8.23 -21.98
N ALA A 136 1.46 7.39 -22.84
CA ALA A 136 0.14 6.82 -22.57
C ALA A 136 0.15 5.91 -21.32
N THR A 137 1.14 5.05 -21.18
CA THR A 137 1.27 4.17 -20.01
C THR A 137 1.64 4.92 -18.74
N ALA A 138 2.46 5.97 -18.84
CA ALA A 138 2.77 6.85 -17.71
C ALA A 138 1.51 7.61 -17.25
N LEU A 139 0.72 8.16 -18.18
CA LEU A 139 -0.55 8.81 -17.86
C LEU A 139 -1.52 7.82 -17.17
N LEU A 140 -1.60 6.59 -17.68
CA LEU A 140 -2.43 5.54 -17.08
C LEU A 140 -1.99 5.23 -15.64
N LEU A 141 -0.68 5.09 -15.40
CA LEU A 141 -0.15 4.85 -14.06
C LEU A 141 -0.50 5.99 -13.10
N VAL A 142 -0.29 7.24 -13.52
CA VAL A 142 -0.63 8.43 -12.71
C VAL A 142 -2.13 8.48 -12.44
N ALA A 143 -2.97 8.19 -13.43
CA ALA A 143 -4.42 8.16 -13.25
C ALA A 143 -4.85 7.08 -12.24
N ILE A 144 -4.27 5.88 -12.30
CA ILE A 144 -4.55 4.80 -11.35
C ILE A 144 -4.14 5.21 -9.94
N ILE A 145 -2.94 5.76 -9.75
CA ILE A 145 -2.46 6.23 -8.44
C ILE A 145 -3.35 7.34 -7.90
N ALA A 146 -3.75 8.29 -8.73
CA ALA A 146 -4.65 9.37 -8.34
C ALA A 146 -6.03 8.85 -7.91
N LEU A 147 -6.60 7.90 -8.66
CA LEU A 147 -7.88 7.28 -8.33
C LEU A 147 -7.80 6.49 -7.01
N LEU A 148 -6.73 5.72 -6.81
CA LEU A 148 -6.50 5.01 -5.54
C LEU A 148 -6.41 5.98 -4.37
N ASN A 149 -5.64 7.06 -4.51
CA ASN A 149 -5.51 8.08 -3.46
C ASN A 149 -6.84 8.78 -3.16
N LEU A 150 -7.59 9.17 -4.18
CA LEU A 150 -8.90 9.80 -4.01
C LEU A 150 -9.90 8.87 -3.31
N SER A 151 -9.96 7.61 -3.74
CA SER A 151 -10.82 6.60 -3.13
C SER A 151 -10.48 6.39 -1.65
N ALA A 152 -9.19 6.33 -1.35
CA ALA A 152 -8.69 6.13 0.00
C ALA A 152 -8.94 7.36 0.89
N VAL A 153 -8.78 8.59 0.35
CA VAL A 153 -9.14 9.83 1.06
C VAL A 153 -10.64 9.89 1.34
N ALA A 154 -11.48 9.51 0.39
CA ALA A 154 -12.93 9.44 0.59
C ALA A 154 -13.29 8.45 1.71
N LEU A 155 -12.68 7.26 1.70
CA LEU A 155 -12.88 6.26 2.76
C LEU A 155 -12.44 6.79 4.13
N ARG A 156 -11.26 7.43 4.20
CA ARG A 156 -10.78 8.07 5.43
C ARG A 156 -11.75 9.12 5.96
N ASN A 157 -12.27 9.98 5.08
CA ASN A 157 -13.19 11.05 5.48
C ASN A 157 -14.50 10.47 6.02
N ASN A 158 -15.05 9.45 5.38
CA ASN A 158 -16.24 8.76 5.85
C ASN A 158 -16.02 8.11 7.23
N LEU A 159 -14.86 7.49 7.45
CA LEU A 159 -14.51 6.93 8.76
C LEU A 159 -14.37 8.03 9.81
N ARG A 160 -13.71 9.15 9.47
CA ARG A 160 -13.54 10.28 10.38
C ARG A 160 -14.88 10.86 10.82
N GLU A 161 -15.81 11.05 9.91
CA GLU A 161 -17.17 11.55 10.24
C GLU A 161 -17.91 10.63 11.17
N LYS A 162 -17.83 9.31 10.93
CA LYS A 162 -18.46 8.30 11.78
C LYS A 162 -17.91 8.31 13.21
N TYR A 163 -16.62 8.54 13.40
CA TYR A 163 -16.00 8.59 14.74
C TYR A 163 -16.14 9.95 15.41
N LYS A 164 -16.27 11.04 14.64
CA LYS A 164 -16.50 12.38 15.19
C LYS A 164 -17.86 12.51 15.91
N SER A 165 -18.86 11.73 15.50
CA SER A 165 -20.15 11.66 16.16
C SER A 165 -20.12 11.00 17.54
N LEU A 166 -19.00 10.40 17.94
CA LEU A 166 -18.80 9.80 19.26
C LEU A 166 -18.05 10.74 20.23
N GLU A 167 -17.59 11.90 19.75
CA GLU A 167 -16.89 12.92 20.56
C GLU A 167 -17.84 14.02 21.09
N MET A 168 -19.13 13.98 20.69
CA MET A 168 -20.20 14.82 21.23
C MET A 168 -21.04 14.04 22.23
#